data_e6c13e1903422a86c4efe6ed3fe1a54e
#
_entry.id   e6c13e1903422a86c4efe6ed3fe1a54e
#
_cell.length_a   1.000
_cell.length_b   1.000
_cell.length_c   1.000
_cell.angle_alpha   90.00
_cell.angle_beta   90.00
_cell.angle_gamma   90.00
#
_symmetry.space_group_name_H-M   'P 1'
#
loop_
_entity.id
_entity.type
_entity.pdbx_description
1 polymer ?
#
loop_
_entity_poly.entity_id
_entity_poly.type
_entity_poly.pdbx_seq_one_letter_code
_entity_poly.pdbx_strand_id
1 'polypeptide(L)'
;KVTAHIQPRVATADMVPGLAKILADDKPSLVIWQTGTTDAINGVAAEDFRTSLDDGVTAMENAGANVILMNMQYSPRTDSMLDVSTLADVMRIVAQQHNALLFDRLGIMRSWNDSGTFDLYTATKNYDMARRVHDCIGRALATQIISAAHLDAMRMQTTR
;
A
#
# COMPACT_ATOMS: atom_id res chain seq x y z
N LYS A 1 -15.13 -1.80 -12.46
CA LYS A 1 -14.11 -1.03 -13.23
C LYS A 1 -12.94 -0.74 -12.32
N VAL A 2 -11.72 -0.89 -12.83
CA VAL A 2 -10.48 -0.49 -12.12
C VAL A 2 -9.86 0.66 -12.90
N THR A 3 -9.50 1.74 -12.20
CA THR A 3 -8.74 2.88 -12.73
C THR A 3 -7.41 2.93 -12.01
N ALA A 4 -6.31 3.17 -12.73
CA ALA A 4 -4.98 3.30 -12.14
C ALA A 4 -4.44 4.71 -12.35
N HIS A 5 -4.06 5.36 -11.25
CA HIS A 5 -3.38 6.66 -11.23
C HIS A 5 -1.92 6.43 -10.82
N ILE A 6 -1.01 6.54 -11.78
CA ILE A 6 0.40 6.22 -11.57
C ILE A 6 1.20 7.52 -11.50
N GLN A 7 1.79 7.79 -10.34
CA GLN A 7 2.65 8.93 -10.07
C GLN A 7 4.04 8.45 -9.60
N PRO A 8 4.95 8.14 -10.51
CA PRO A 8 6.25 7.61 -10.14
C PRO A 8 7.12 8.66 -9.45
N ARG A 9 7.83 8.25 -8.39
CA ARG A 9 8.78 9.09 -7.64
C ARG A 9 8.14 10.31 -6.94
N VAL A 10 6.87 10.22 -6.59
CA VAL A 10 6.16 11.26 -5.84
C VAL A 10 6.08 10.84 -4.38
N ALA A 11 6.38 11.76 -3.46
CA ALA A 11 6.22 11.54 -2.03
C ALA A 11 4.74 11.62 -1.63
N THR A 12 4.40 11.06 -0.49
CA THR A 12 3.02 10.99 0.02
C THR A 12 2.40 12.39 0.13
N ALA A 13 3.13 13.35 0.69
CA ALA A 13 2.68 14.74 0.82
C ALA A 13 2.30 15.39 -0.52
N ASP A 14 3.02 15.05 -1.59
CA ASP A 14 2.78 15.61 -2.93
C ASP A 14 1.62 14.91 -3.66
N MET A 15 1.22 13.71 -3.23
CA MET A 15 0.05 13.00 -3.76
C MET A 15 -1.27 13.56 -3.22
N VAL A 16 -1.30 13.95 -1.94
CA VAL A 16 -2.52 14.36 -1.22
C VAL A 16 -3.30 15.47 -1.93
N PRO A 17 -2.69 16.56 -2.42
CA PRO A 17 -3.44 17.64 -3.10
C PRO A 17 -4.21 17.17 -4.34
N GLY A 18 -3.73 16.12 -5.01
CA GLY A 18 -4.37 15.56 -6.21
C GLY A 18 -5.55 14.62 -5.93
N LEU A 19 -5.66 14.11 -4.71
CA LEU A 19 -6.67 13.11 -4.34
C LEU A 19 -8.09 13.62 -4.52
N ALA A 20 -8.38 14.85 -4.11
CA ALA A 20 -9.72 15.41 -4.19
C ALA A 20 -10.31 15.35 -5.61
N LYS A 21 -9.48 15.65 -6.62
CA LYS A 21 -9.89 15.57 -8.02
C LYS A 21 -10.14 14.13 -8.44
N ILE A 22 -9.23 13.21 -8.14
CA ILE A 22 -9.34 11.78 -8.48
C ILE A 22 -10.61 11.18 -7.84
N LEU A 23 -10.86 11.46 -6.58
CA LEU A 23 -12.02 10.96 -5.85
C LEU A 23 -13.34 11.50 -6.40
N ALA A 24 -13.38 12.78 -6.79
CA ALA A 24 -14.56 13.39 -7.40
C ALA A 24 -14.88 12.82 -8.81
N ASP A 25 -13.83 12.59 -9.60
CA ASP A 25 -13.96 12.11 -10.98
C ASP A 25 -14.32 10.61 -11.03
N ASP A 26 -13.63 9.78 -10.25
CA ASP A 26 -13.77 8.31 -10.31
C ASP A 26 -14.83 7.75 -9.36
N LYS A 27 -15.15 8.44 -8.27
CA LYS A 27 -16.08 8.01 -7.20
C LYS A 27 -15.85 6.55 -6.79
N PRO A 28 -14.64 6.18 -6.36
CA PRO A 28 -14.30 4.80 -6.07
C PRO A 28 -15.02 4.32 -4.80
N SER A 29 -15.44 3.06 -4.78
CA SER A 29 -15.89 2.37 -3.57
C SER A 29 -14.73 1.76 -2.77
N LEU A 30 -13.57 1.58 -3.41
CA LEU A 30 -12.35 1.07 -2.82
C LEU A 30 -11.15 1.78 -3.43
N VAL A 31 -10.27 2.29 -2.59
CA VAL A 31 -8.96 2.83 -2.98
C VAL A 31 -7.86 1.92 -2.45
N ILE A 32 -6.94 1.50 -3.32
CA ILE A 32 -5.70 0.86 -2.93
C ILE A 32 -4.60 1.89 -3.11
N TRP A 33 -4.08 2.43 -2.01
CA TRP A 33 -3.09 3.48 -2.03
C TRP A 33 -1.70 2.95 -1.71
N GLN A 34 -0.86 2.90 -2.72
CA GLN A 34 0.54 2.50 -2.59
C GLN A 34 1.42 3.73 -2.42
N THR A 35 2.13 3.83 -1.29
CA THR A 35 3.01 4.96 -0.98
C THR A 35 4.16 4.55 -0.05
N GLY A 36 5.00 5.51 0.37
CA GLY A 36 6.07 5.36 1.36
C GLY A 36 7.46 5.06 0.78
N THR A 37 7.57 4.48 -0.42
CA THR A 37 8.89 4.15 -1.00
C THR A 37 9.71 5.41 -1.32
N THR A 38 9.09 6.41 -1.93
CA THR A 38 9.76 7.69 -2.25
C THR A 38 10.07 8.47 -0.98
N ASP A 39 9.16 8.43 0.00
CA ASP A 39 9.35 9.05 1.30
C ASP A 39 10.58 8.47 2.02
N ALA A 40 10.73 7.15 2.04
CA ALA A 40 11.91 6.49 2.60
C ALA A 40 13.21 6.87 1.86
N ILE A 41 13.19 6.91 0.52
CA ILE A 41 14.35 7.31 -0.28
C ILE A 41 14.74 8.76 -0.01
N ASN A 42 13.77 9.65 0.17
CA ASN A 42 13.99 11.07 0.44
C ASN A 42 14.30 11.37 1.91
N GLY A 43 14.27 10.38 2.79
CA GLY A 43 14.49 10.57 4.22
C GLY A 43 13.42 11.43 4.90
N VAL A 44 12.17 11.33 4.45
CA VAL A 44 11.03 12.05 5.05
C VAL A 44 10.88 11.62 6.50
N ALA A 45 10.74 12.60 7.40
CA ALA A 45 10.55 12.33 8.81
C ALA A 45 9.25 11.54 9.05
N ALA A 46 9.28 10.61 10.00
CA ALA A 46 8.14 9.73 10.29
C ALA A 46 6.85 10.50 10.61
N GLU A 47 6.96 11.63 11.31
CA GLU A 47 5.80 12.46 11.68
C GLU A 47 5.20 13.21 10.48
N ASP A 48 6.05 13.72 9.58
CA ASP A 48 5.58 14.38 8.34
C ASP A 48 4.92 13.37 7.41
N PHE A 49 5.51 12.16 7.31
CA PHE A 49 4.90 11.06 6.57
C PHE A 49 3.56 10.64 7.17
N ARG A 50 3.50 10.52 8.50
CA ARG A 50 2.27 10.19 9.21
C ARG A 50 1.16 11.20 8.94
N THR A 51 1.46 12.50 9.06
CA THR A 51 0.50 13.58 8.81
C THR A 51 -0.05 13.50 7.39
N SER A 52 0.82 13.36 6.40
CA SER A 52 0.41 13.28 5.00
C SER A 52 -0.41 12.03 4.70
N LEU A 53 -0.08 10.90 5.33
CA LEU A 53 -0.80 9.65 5.18
C LEU A 53 -2.21 9.73 5.79
N ASP A 54 -2.32 10.32 6.99
CA ASP A 54 -3.57 10.56 7.71
C ASP A 54 -4.51 11.47 6.91
N ASP A 55 -3.99 12.59 6.40
CA ASP A 55 -4.73 13.50 5.52
C ASP A 55 -5.27 12.79 4.28
N GLY A 56 -4.45 11.97 3.64
CA GLY A 56 -4.85 11.23 2.44
C GLY A 56 -5.92 10.19 2.73
N VAL A 57 -5.79 9.41 3.81
CA VAL A 57 -6.80 8.41 4.19
C VAL A 57 -8.10 9.11 4.56
N THR A 58 -8.04 10.18 5.35
CA THR A 58 -9.21 11.01 5.70
C THR A 58 -9.95 11.53 4.46
N ALA A 59 -9.21 12.00 3.45
CA ALA A 59 -9.82 12.48 2.21
C ALA A 59 -10.55 11.35 1.46
N MET A 60 -10.00 10.14 1.42
CA MET A 60 -10.61 8.98 0.78
C MET A 60 -11.87 8.52 1.52
N GLU A 61 -11.82 8.46 2.85
CA GLU A 61 -12.96 8.09 3.70
C GLU A 61 -14.11 9.11 3.59
N ASN A 62 -13.79 10.41 3.60
CA ASN A 62 -14.77 11.48 3.41
C ASN A 62 -15.45 11.43 2.03
N ALA A 63 -14.77 10.86 1.03
CA ALA A 63 -15.36 10.59 -0.28
C ALA A 63 -16.21 9.29 -0.33
N GLY A 64 -16.30 8.56 0.79
CA GLY A 64 -17.08 7.32 0.92
C GLY A 64 -16.37 6.07 0.41
N ALA A 65 -15.05 6.12 0.21
CA ALA A 65 -14.26 4.98 -0.22
C ALA A 65 -13.73 4.16 0.96
N ASN A 66 -13.73 2.84 0.84
CA ASN A 66 -12.90 1.99 1.70
C ASN A 66 -11.43 2.13 1.29
N VAL A 67 -10.50 1.98 2.23
CA VAL A 67 -9.08 2.18 1.96
C VAL A 67 -8.28 0.92 2.28
N ILE A 68 -7.39 0.56 1.35
CA ILE A 68 -6.30 -0.38 1.59
C ILE A 68 -4.99 0.38 1.40
N LEU A 69 -4.22 0.51 2.46
CA LEU A 69 -2.85 1.00 2.36
C LEU A 69 -1.94 -0.15 1.91
N MET A 70 -1.14 0.07 0.87
CA MET A 70 -0.10 -0.84 0.44
C MET A 70 1.25 -0.23 0.76
N ASN A 71 2.02 -0.87 1.64
CA ASN A 71 3.32 -0.36 2.04
C ASN A 71 4.41 -0.57 0.98
N MET A 72 5.64 -0.23 1.32
CA MET A 72 6.78 -0.14 0.43
C MET A 72 7.10 -1.49 -0.23
N GLN A 73 7.77 -1.41 -1.37
CA GLN A 73 8.36 -2.58 -2.00
C GLN A 73 9.65 -2.97 -1.28
N TYR A 74 9.80 -4.24 -0.95
CA TYR A 74 11.07 -4.78 -0.46
C TYR A 74 12.09 -4.93 -1.59
N SER A 75 13.31 -4.56 -1.31
CA SER A 75 14.49 -4.89 -2.08
C SER A 75 15.66 -5.05 -1.11
N PRO A 76 16.45 -6.14 -1.17
CA PRO A 76 17.59 -6.32 -0.27
C PRO A 76 18.60 -5.16 -0.31
N ARG A 77 18.71 -4.49 -1.47
CA ARG A 77 19.58 -3.32 -1.63
C ARG A 77 19.06 -2.09 -0.90
N THR A 78 17.76 -1.82 -0.99
CA THR A 78 17.15 -0.66 -0.32
C THR A 78 17.01 -0.90 1.17
N ASP A 79 16.70 -2.12 1.58
CA ASP A 79 16.53 -2.51 2.99
C ASP A 79 17.83 -2.33 3.80
N SER A 80 19.00 -2.51 3.15
CA SER A 80 20.31 -2.27 3.80
C SER A 80 20.72 -0.80 3.86
N MET A 81 20.07 0.09 3.13
CA MET A 81 20.45 1.49 2.97
C MET A 81 19.43 2.47 3.56
N LEU A 82 18.18 2.06 3.71
CA LEU A 82 17.06 2.91 4.09
C LEU A 82 16.32 2.31 5.27
N ASP A 83 15.94 3.13 6.24
CA ASP A 83 15.03 2.72 7.29
C ASP A 83 13.58 2.71 6.80
N VAL A 84 13.24 1.67 6.04
CA VAL A 84 11.87 1.47 5.56
C VAL A 84 10.94 0.94 6.66
N SER A 85 11.50 0.37 7.73
CA SER A 85 10.72 -0.23 8.81
C SER A 85 9.95 0.81 9.61
N THR A 86 10.57 1.94 9.93
CA THR A 86 9.92 3.04 10.65
C THR A 86 8.69 3.55 9.89
N LEU A 87 8.79 3.78 8.58
CA LEU A 87 7.63 4.23 7.80
C LEU A 87 6.58 3.11 7.62
N ALA A 88 6.98 1.84 7.55
CA ALA A 88 6.04 0.73 7.54
C ALA A 88 5.24 0.63 8.85
N ASP A 89 5.88 0.90 9.99
CA ASP A 89 5.20 0.96 11.28
C ASP A 89 4.22 2.14 11.36
N VAL A 90 4.60 3.31 10.84
CA VAL A 90 3.68 4.45 10.70
C VAL A 90 2.44 4.06 9.88
N MET A 91 2.61 3.40 8.73
CA MET A 91 1.49 2.94 7.90
C MET A 91 0.58 1.97 8.65
N ARG A 92 1.15 1.09 9.46
CA ARG A 92 0.37 0.15 10.30
C ARG A 92 -0.46 0.89 11.33
N ILE A 93 0.14 1.89 12.01
CA ILE A 93 -0.54 2.70 13.02
C ILE A 93 -1.70 3.49 12.38
N VAL A 94 -1.46 4.19 11.28
CA VAL A 94 -2.50 4.95 10.57
C VAL A 94 -3.62 4.03 10.07
N ALA A 95 -3.28 2.88 9.48
CA ALA A 95 -4.29 1.91 9.05
C ALA A 95 -5.18 1.47 10.22
N GLN A 96 -4.60 1.20 11.40
CA GLN A 96 -5.36 0.83 12.60
C GLN A 96 -6.24 1.97 13.10
N GLN A 97 -5.75 3.22 13.11
CA GLN A 97 -6.50 4.40 13.57
C GLN A 97 -7.73 4.66 12.70
N HIS A 98 -7.62 4.45 11.39
CA HIS A 98 -8.70 4.63 10.42
C HIS A 98 -9.53 3.35 10.16
N ASN A 99 -9.25 2.25 10.86
CA ASN A 99 -9.86 0.96 10.56
C ASN A 99 -9.73 0.55 9.08
N ALA A 100 -8.67 1.04 8.42
CA ALA A 100 -8.31 0.70 7.05
C ALA A 100 -7.51 -0.62 7.02
N LEU A 101 -7.52 -1.28 5.88
CA LEU A 101 -6.69 -2.47 5.69
C LEU A 101 -5.25 -2.07 5.35
N LEU A 102 -4.28 -2.80 5.90
CA LEU A 102 -2.89 -2.73 5.46
C LEU A 102 -2.55 -3.99 4.64
N PHE A 103 -2.09 -3.80 3.42
CA PHE A 103 -1.43 -4.84 2.63
C PHE A 103 0.07 -4.73 2.83
N ASP A 104 0.63 -5.64 3.63
CA ASP A 104 2.06 -5.65 4.00
C ASP A 104 2.93 -6.25 2.89
N ARG A 105 3.06 -5.52 1.77
CA ARG A 105 3.89 -5.93 0.64
C ARG A 105 5.36 -6.08 1.03
N LEU A 106 5.86 -5.19 1.90
CA LEU A 106 7.24 -5.22 2.38
C LEU A 106 7.54 -6.54 3.08
N GLY A 107 6.70 -6.94 4.04
CA GLY A 107 6.86 -8.19 4.79
C GLY A 107 6.70 -9.42 3.91
N ILE A 108 5.71 -9.44 3.02
CA ILE A 108 5.49 -10.54 2.08
C ILE A 108 6.72 -10.74 1.18
N MET A 109 7.23 -9.68 0.56
CA MET A 109 8.37 -9.77 -0.34
C MET A 109 9.67 -10.12 0.40
N ARG A 110 9.87 -9.62 1.62
CA ARG A 110 11.00 -10.01 2.47
C ARG A 110 10.95 -11.50 2.77
N SER A 111 9.80 -12.02 3.21
CA SER A 111 9.61 -13.45 3.46
C SER A 111 9.89 -14.32 2.24
N TRP A 112 9.47 -13.90 1.05
CA TRP A 112 9.78 -14.62 -0.20
C TRP A 112 11.27 -14.63 -0.52
N ASN A 113 11.98 -13.53 -0.28
CA ASN A 113 13.42 -13.47 -0.47
C ASN A 113 14.15 -14.37 0.53
N ASP A 114 13.78 -14.31 1.81
CA ASP A 114 14.42 -15.06 2.88
C ASP A 114 14.18 -16.58 2.76
N SER A 115 13.02 -16.98 2.25
CA SER A 115 12.70 -18.39 1.95
C SER A 115 13.27 -18.90 0.61
N GLY A 116 13.90 -18.02 -0.18
CA GLY A 116 14.38 -18.35 -1.51
C GLY A 116 13.29 -18.55 -2.57
N THR A 117 12.04 -18.16 -2.27
CA THR A 117 10.93 -18.23 -3.24
C THR A 117 11.18 -17.33 -4.45
N PHE A 118 11.72 -16.14 -4.21
CA PHE A 118 12.21 -15.21 -5.22
C PHE A 118 13.57 -14.66 -4.83
N ASP A 119 14.55 -14.71 -5.74
CA ASP A 119 15.80 -14.00 -5.61
C ASP A 119 15.60 -12.53 -6.02
N LEU A 120 15.35 -11.67 -5.03
CA LEU A 120 15.15 -10.23 -5.25
C LEU A 120 16.47 -9.44 -5.23
N TYR A 121 17.59 -10.10 -4.99
CA TYR A 121 18.91 -9.48 -4.97
C TYR A 121 19.57 -9.40 -6.34
N THR A 122 19.45 -10.48 -7.12
CA THR A 122 20.11 -10.60 -8.42
C THR A 122 19.37 -9.78 -9.48
N ALA A 123 20.08 -8.82 -10.09
CA ALA A 123 19.55 -8.06 -11.20
C ALA A 123 19.32 -8.96 -12.42
N THR A 124 18.10 -9.04 -12.90
CA THR A 124 17.75 -9.78 -14.12
C THR A 124 17.70 -8.85 -15.32
N LYS A 125 18.15 -9.37 -16.48
CA LYS A 125 18.13 -8.61 -17.74
C LYS A 125 16.74 -8.50 -18.36
N ASN A 126 15.78 -9.26 -17.88
CA ASN A 126 14.40 -9.28 -18.35
C ASN A 126 13.41 -9.00 -17.19
N TYR A 127 12.17 -8.74 -17.53
CA TYR A 127 11.11 -8.44 -16.54
C TYR A 127 10.39 -9.68 -16.02
N ASP A 128 10.85 -10.91 -16.29
CA ASP A 128 10.11 -12.13 -15.94
C ASP A 128 9.98 -12.28 -14.41
N MET A 129 11.06 -12.02 -13.68
CA MET A 129 11.01 -12.02 -12.21
C MET A 129 10.02 -10.99 -11.70
N ALA A 130 10.08 -9.75 -12.19
CA ALA A 130 9.16 -8.70 -11.80
C ALA A 130 7.71 -9.07 -12.09
N ARG A 131 7.42 -9.64 -13.25
CA ARG A 131 6.06 -10.12 -13.61
C ARG A 131 5.57 -11.18 -12.64
N ARG A 132 6.39 -12.18 -12.32
CA ARG A 132 6.04 -13.26 -11.37
C ARG A 132 5.77 -12.71 -9.98
N VAL A 133 6.61 -11.79 -9.48
CA VAL A 133 6.44 -11.16 -8.18
C VAL A 133 5.13 -10.35 -8.16
N HIS A 134 4.88 -9.53 -9.19
CA HIS A 134 3.64 -8.74 -9.25
C HIS A 134 2.39 -9.61 -9.39
N ASP A 135 2.45 -10.73 -10.11
CA ASP A 135 1.33 -11.68 -10.20
C ASP A 135 1.02 -12.29 -8.82
N CYS A 136 2.04 -12.69 -8.07
CA CYS A 136 1.87 -13.21 -6.71
C CYS A 136 1.33 -12.12 -5.74
N ILE A 137 1.83 -10.89 -5.83
CA ILE A 137 1.31 -9.73 -5.05
C ILE A 137 -0.16 -9.50 -5.39
N GLY A 138 -0.52 -9.48 -6.66
CA GLY A 138 -1.90 -9.29 -7.12
C GLY A 138 -2.85 -10.36 -6.57
N ARG A 139 -2.44 -11.63 -6.56
CA ARG A 139 -3.23 -12.73 -5.99
C ARG A 139 -3.38 -12.60 -4.48
N ALA A 140 -2.31 -12.26 -3.76
CA ALA A 140 -2.35 -12.07 -2.32
C ALA A 140 -3.28 -10.91 -1.94
N LEU A 141 -3.20 -9.78 -2.66
CA LEU A 141 -4.08 -8.63 -2.48
C LEU A 141 -5.54 -8.99 -2.77
N ALA A 142 -5.82 -9.70 -3.87
CA ALA A 142 -7.17 -10.15 -4.20
C ALA A 142 -7.74 -11.06 -3.11
N THR A 143 -6.94 -11.97 -2.56
CA THR A 143 -7.35 -12.83 -1.44
C THR A 143 -7.72 -12.00 -0.20
N GLN A 144 -6.93 -10.99 0.15
CA GLN A 144 -7.21 -10.11 1.28
C GLN A 144 -8.51 -9.33 1.08
N ILE A 145 -8.75 -8.77 -0.11
CA ILE A 145 -9.99 -8.05 -0.46
C ILE A 145 -11.21 -8.97 -0.31
N ILE A 146 -11.15 -10.17 -0.87
CA ILE A 146 -12.24 -11.13 -0.83
C ILE A 146 -12.54 -11.53 0.62
N SER A 147 -11.51 -11.82 1.42
CA SER A 147 -11.66 -12.19 2.82
C SER A 147 -12.28 -11.07 3.65
N ALA A 148 -11.88 -9.82 3.44
CA ALA A 148 -12.45 -8.67 4.13
C ALA A 148 -13.92 -8.46 3.75
N ALA A 149 -14.28 -8.57 2.48
CA ALA A 149 -15.65 -8.44 2.01
C ALA A 149 -16.58 -9.52 2.57
N HIS A 150 -16.10 -10.76 2.73
CA HIS A 150 -16.87 -11.84 3.35
C HIS A 150 -17.11 -11.62 4.85
N LEU A 151 -16.12 -11.10 5.58
CA LEU A 151 -16.28 -10.78 6.99
C LEU A 151 -17.31 -9.68 7.24
N ASP A 152 -17.33 -8.65 6.41
CA ASP A 152 -18.31 -7.57 6.50
C ASP A 152 -19.73 -8.07 6.19
N ALA A 153 -19.90 -8.91 5.19
CA ALA A 153 -21.19 -9.51 4.87
C ALA A 153 -21.74 -10.36 6.04
N MET A 154 -20.90 -11.13 6.73
CA MET A 154 -21.29 -11.92 7.92
C MET A 154 -21.66 -11.02 9.10
N ARG A 155 -20.93 -9.92 9.35
CA ARG A 155 -21.26 -8.96 10.41
C ARG A 155 -22.61 -8.30 10.18
N MET A 156 -22.93 -7.90 8.95
CA MET A 156 -24.23 -7.32 8.60
C MET A 156 -25.41 -8.28 8.82
N GLN A 157 -25.20 -9.58 8.68
CA GLN A 157 -26.24 -10.60 8.92
C GLN A 157 -26.49 -10.87 10.41
N THR A 158 -25.48 -10.67 11.25
CA THR A 158 -25.57 -10.91 12.70
C THR A 158 -26.23 -9.75 13.47
N THR A 159 -26.36 -8.57 12.84
CA THR A 159 -26.92 -7.35 13.44
C THR A 159 -28.41 -7.13 13.10
N ARG A 160 -29.04 -8.07 12.42
CA ARG A 160 -30.50 -8.12 12.13
C ARG A 160 -31.21 -9.14 13.03
#